data_921c2ecb7a92fd64714984761f803ef6
#
_entry.id   921c2ecb7a92fd64714984761f803ef6
#
_cell.length_a   1.000
_cell.length_b   1.000
_cell.length_c   1.000
_cell.angle_alpha   90.00
_cell.angle_beta   90.00
_cell.angle_gamma   90.00
#
_symmetry.space_group_name_H-M   'P 1'
#
loop_
_entity.id
_entity.type
_entity.pdbx_description
1 polymer ?
#
loop_
_entity_poly.entity_id
_entity_poly.type
_entity_poly.pdbx_seq_one_letter_code
_entity_poly.pdbx_strand_id
1 'polypeptide(L)'
;MIKANEAIRTARGLIGTPYSELDCINLIKKVIRTCAGGDKRYTTAGTNALWDGDSKSGRYRDLTWKQAGISGAKPGMLAFMGVGTGDVSHTGLVTERGTVIHSSKSRGCVVETELTEKRGWNGLGKHRMIEVAENADAAPTGTAYVICAQTGLRMRKRPDVRGEYMQMLPDGAVIVALETRAGWIKTTYKGYTGWVSGEYCCKAGED
;
A
#
# COMPACT_ATOMS: atom_id res chain seq x y z
N MET A 1 -9.49 -11.25 10.20
CA MET A 1 -9.15 -10.54 8.95
C MET A 1 -7.83 -9.80 9.11
N ILE A 2 -7.06 -9.74 8.04
CA ILE A 2 -5.79 -9.00 7.96
C ILE A 2 -6.11 -7.52 7.82
N LYS A 3 -5.52 -6.66 8.65
CA LYS A 3 -5.65 -5.20 8.51
C LYS A 3 -4.97 -4.72 7.23
N ALA A 4 -5.56 -3.78 6.51
CA ALA A 4 -5.00 -3.24 5.26
C ALA A 4 -3.56 -2.76 5.41
N ASN A 5 -3.26 -1.99 6.46
CA ASN A 5 -1.92 -1.47 6.73
C ASN A 5 -0.88 -2.58 7.01
N GLU A 6 -1.29 -3.70 7.62
CA GLU A 6 -0.42 -4.86 7.84
C GLU A 6 -0.12 -5.59 6.52
N ALA A 7 -1.15 -5.83 5.70
CA ALA A 7 -0.99 -6.43 4.37
C ALA A 7 -0.04 -5.59 3.50
N ILE A 8 -0.23 -4.27 3.47
CA ILE A 8 0.60 -3.33 2.70
C ILE A 8 2.03 -3.31 3.23
N ARG A 9 2.23 -3.24 4.55
CA ARG A 9 3.58 -3.29 5.15
C ARG A 9 4.30 -4.58 4.80
N THR A 10 3.61 -5.73 4.88
CA THR A 10 4.16 -7.03 4.51
C THR A 10 4.54 -7.09 3.04
N ALA A 11 3.66 -6.62 2.14
CA ALA A 11 3.95 -6.56 0.70
C ALA A 11 5.12 -5.62 0.41
N ARG A 12 5.19 -4.46 1.08
CA ARG A 12 6.26 -3.48 0.91
C ARG A 12 7.62 -4.02 1.36
N GLY A 13 7.66 -4.85 2.39
CA GLY A 13 8.87 -5.56 2.82
C GLY A 13 9.38 -6.62 1.83
N LEU A 14 8.59 -6.96 0.80
CA LEU A 14 8.96 -7.89 -0.26
C LEU A 14 9.44 -7.18 -1.55
N ILE A 15 9.43 -5.85 -1.60
CA ILE A 15 9.93 -5.08 -2.76
C ILE A 15 11.40 -5.48 -3.04
N GLY A 16 11.71 -5.72 -4.32
CA GLY A 16 13.00 -6.21 -4.77
C GLY A 16 13.12 -7.73 -4.87
N THR A 17 12.19 -8.50 -4.29
CA THR A 17 12.18 -9.97 -4.44
C THR A 17 12.05 -10.34 -5.93
N PRO A 18 12.90 -11.22 -6.48
CA PRO A 18 12.86 -11.62 -7.88
C PRO A 18 11.51 -12.21 -8.31
N TYR A 19 11.07 -11.90 -9.53
CA TYR A 19 9.83 -12.44 -10.10
C TYR A 19 9.83 -13.98 -10.19
N SER A 20 11.00 -14.57 -10.44
CA SER A 20 11.18 -16.03 -10.49
C SER A 20 10.89 -16.73 -9.15
N GLU A 21 11.09 -16.02 -8.04
CA GLU A 21 10.81 -16.53 -6.69
C GLU A 21 9.38 -16.20 -6.25
N LEU A 22 8.86 -15.05 -6.67
CA LEU A 22 7.60 -14.52 -6.19
C LEU A 22 6.87 -13.79 -7.33
N ASP A 23 6.06 -14.52 -8.12
CA ASP A 23 5.19 -13.93 -9.13
C ASP A 23 4.02 -13.15 -8.52
N CYS A 24 3.17 -12.54 -9.35
CA CYS A 24 2.08 -11.67 -8.90
C CYS A 24 1.08 -12.37 -7.98
N ILE A 25 0.69 -13.61 -8.28
CA ILE A 25 -0.27 -14.35 -7.45
C ILE A 25 0.38 -14.91 -6.18
N ASN A 26 1.65 -15.31 -6.25
CA ASN A 26 2.39 -15.79 -5.09
C ASN A 26 2.71 -14.65 -4.11
N LEU A 27 2.85 -13.40 -4.58
CA LEU A 27 2.92 -12.23 -3.72
C LEU A 27 1.66 -12.11 -2.85
N ILE A 28 0.47 -12.19 -3.43
CA ILE A 28 -0.79 -12.14 -2.68
C ILE A 28 -0.90 -13.32 -1.71
N LYS A 29 -0.57 -14.54 -2.16
CA LYS A 29 -0.53 -15.71 -1.26
C LYS A 29 0.44 -15.50 -0.09
N LYS A 30 1.62 -14.95 -0.35
CA LYS A 30 2.65 -14.70 0.68
C LYS A 30 2.15 -13.71 1.72
N VAL A 31 1.54 -12.60 1.29
CA VAL A 31 0.93 -11.61 2.19
C VAL A 31 -0.11 -12.28 3.09
N ILE A 32 -1.06 -13.01 2.50
CA ILE A 32 -2.14 -13.66 3.26
C ILE A 32 -1.60 -14.71 4.24
N ARG A 33 -0.59 -15.47 3.85
CA ARG A 33 0.01 -16.51 4.70
C ARG A 33 0.86 -15.97 5.85
N THR A 34 1.39 -14.76 5.70
CA THR A 34 2.35 -14.16 6.66
C THR A 34 1.67 -13.29 7.70
N CYS A 35 0.63 -12.54 7.31
CA CYS A 35 -0.03 -11.58 8.17
C CYS A 35 -0.85 -12.24 9.28
N ALA A 36 -0.94 -11.59 10.44
CA ALA A 36 -1.84 -11.96 11.51
C ALA A 36 -3.31 -11.91 11.02
N GLY A 37 -4.11 -12.88 11.39
CA GLY A 37 -5.49 -13.02 10.90
C GLY A 37 -5.63 -13.58 9.48
N GLY A 38 -4.50 -13.95 8.85
CA GLY A 38 -4.46 -14.67 7.58
C GLY A 38 -4.56 -16.19 7.75
N ASP A 39 -4.39 -16.92 6.65
CA ASP A 39 -4.37 -18.38 6.63
C ASP A 39 -3.05 -18.88 6.06
N LYS A 40 -2.24 -19.55 6.90
CA LYS A 40 -0.94 -20.12 6.52
C LYS A 40 -1.01 -21.12 5.36
N ARG A 41 -2.19 -21.72 5.12
CA ARG A 41 -2.44 -22.68 4.04
C ARG A 41 -3.15 -22.07 2.84
N TYR A 42 -3.42 -20.77 2.86
CA TYR A 42 -4.12 -20.10 1.78
C TYR A 42 -3.50 -20.42 0.41
N THR A 43 -4.34 -20.73 -0.57
CA THR A 43 -3.94 -20.94 -1.96
C THR A 43 -5.05 -20.53 -2.93
N THR A 44 -4.65 -20.22 -4.15
CA THR A 44 -5.53 -20.03 -5.31
C THR A 44 -4.78 -20.50 -6.56
N ALA A 45 -5.52 -20.93 -7.60
CA ALA A 45 -4.91 -21.51 -8.78
C ALA A 45 -4.27 -20.50 -9.74
N GLY A 46 -4.55 -19.19 -9.55
CA GLY A 46 -4.02 -18.11 -10.39
C GLY A 46 -4.89 -16.87 -10.32
N THR A 47 -4.55 -15.87 -11.13
CA THR A 47 -5.28 -14.59 -11.17
C THR A 47 -6.70 -14.74 -11.70
N ASN A 48 -6.93 -15.58 -12.71
CA ASN A 48 -8.29 -15.88 -13.20
C ASN A 48 -9.13 -16.56 -12.11
N ALA A 49 -8.58 -17.54 -11.41
CA ALA A 49 -9.27 -18.21 -10.31
C ALA A 49 -9.54 -17.27 -9.13
N LEU A 50 -8.62 -16.35 -8.86
CA LEU A 50 -8.83 -15.31 -7.83
C LEU A 50 -9.95 -14.35 -8.24
N TRP A 51 -10.02 -13.96 -9.52
CA TRP A 51 -11.03 -13.04 -10.04
C TRP A 51 -12.43 -13.65 -10.11
N ASP A 52 -12.57 -14.82 -10.75
CA ASP A 52 -13.87 -15.45 -11.04
C ASP A 52 -14.20 -16.66 -10.16
N GLY A 53 -13.24 -17.16 -9.40
CA GLY A 53 -13.30 -18.48 -8.82
C GLY A 53 -12.98 -19.56 -9.86
N ASP A 54 -12.78 -20.78 -9.40
CA ASP A 54 -12.69 -21.93 -10.28
C ASP A 54 -14.09 -22.38 -10.69
N SER A 55 -14.44 -22.21 -11.96
CA SER A 55 -15.75 -22.55 -12.51
C SER A 55 -16.10 -24.03 -12.39
N LYS A 56 -15.10 -24.92 -12.35
CA LYS A 56 -15.30 -26.38 -12.28
C LYS A 56 -15.49 -26.88 -10.85
N SER A 57 -14.72 -26.36 -9.89
CA SER A 57 -14.76 -26.83 -8.49
C SER A 57 -15.53 -25.93 -7.54
N GLY A 58 -15.92 -24.74 -7.96
CA GLY A 58 -16.51 -23.70 -7.10
C GLY A 58 -15.55 -23.14 -6.05
N ARG A 59 -14.26 -23.51 -6.14
CA ARG A 59 -13.20 -23.05 -5.22
C ARG A 59 -12.73 -21.66 -5.56
N TYR A 60 -11.94 -21.07 -4.67
CA TYR A 60 -11.24 -19.80 -4.85
C TYR A 60 -12.15 -18.57 -5.05
N ARG A 61 -13.39 -18.64 -4.54
CA ARG A 61 -14.29 -17.47 -4.49
C ARG A 61 -13.88 -16.53 -3.36
N ASP A 62 -12.70 -15.96 -3.51
CA ASP A 62 -12.07 -15.18 -2.45
C ASP A 62 -12.39 -13.69 -2.51
N LEU A 63 -12.96 -13.21 -3.63
CA LEU A 63 -13.43 -11.84 -3.75
C LEU A 63 -14.88 -11.72 -3.28
N THR A 64 -15.12 -10.91 -2.26
CA THR A 64 -16.47 -10.59 -1.75
C THR A 64 -17.14 -9.50 -2.58
N TRP A 65 -16.37 -8.76 -3.31
CA TRP A 65 -16.79 -7.70 -4.23
C TRP A 65 -15.74 -7.49 -5.31
N LYS A 66 -16.16 -7.18 -6.53
CA LYS A 66 -15.30 -6.84 -7.65
C LYS A 66 -15.98 -5.89 -8.62
N GLN A 67 -15.19 -5.09 -9.34
CA GLN A 67 -15.65 -4.21 -10.42
C GLN A 67 -14.64 -4.12 -11.55
N ALA A 68 -15.09 -3.84 -12.76
CA ALA A 68 -14.26 -3.32 -13.84
C ALA A 68 -13.94 -1.85 -13.58
N GLY A 69 -12.73 -1.43 -14.00
CA GLY A 69 -12.21 -0.10 -13.72
C GLY A 69 -11.52 0.02 -12.35
N ILE A 70 -10.84 1.12 -12.14
CA ILE A 70 -10.04 1.40 -10.93
C ILE A 70 -10.56 2.57 -10.09
N SER A 71 -11.72 3.11 -10.45
CA SER A 71 -12.35 4.19 -9.68
C SER A 71 -12.76 3.70 -8.30
N GLY A 72 -12.55 4.53 -7.29
CA GLY A 72 -12.84 4.17 -5.90
C GLY A 72 -11.89 3.16 -5.28
N ALA A 73 -10.68 3.00 -5.83
CA ALA A 73 -9.64 2.17 -5.24
C ALA A 73 -9.34 2.61 -3.80
N LYS A 74 -9.29 1.63 -2.89
CA LYS A 74 -9.02 1.83 -1.47
C LYS A 74 -7.87 0.92 -1.01
N PRO A 75 -7.10 1.33 0.01
CA PRO A 75 -6.03 0.50 0.57
C PRO A 75 -6.55 -0.87 1.03
N GLY A 76 -5.82 -1.92 0.70
CA GLY A 76 -6.21 -3.30 0.99
C GLY A 76 -7.05 -3.96 -0.10
N MET A 77 -7.54 -3.21 -1.10
CA MET A 77 -8.11 -3.83 -2.30
C MET A 77 -7.02 -4.47 -3.14
N LEU A 78 -7.40 -5.45 -3.94
CA LEU A 78 -6.57 -5.99 -5.01
C LEU A 78 -6.90 -5.26 -6.32
N ALA A 79 -5.86 -4.88 -7.06
CA ALA A 79 -5.98 -4.38 -8.42
C ALA A 79 -5.70 -5.51 -9.41
N PHE A 80 -6.33 -5.45 -10.59
CA PHE A 80 -6.24 -6.47 -11.63
C PHE A 80 -6.02 -5.85 -13.01
N MET A 81 -5.36 -6.61 -13.89
CA MET A 81 -5.23 -6.33 -15.32
C MET A 81 -5.88 -7.43 -16.14
N GLY A 82 -6.38 -7.10 -17.33
CA GLY A 82 -7.00 -8.03 -18.25
C GLY A 82 -8.47 -8.34 -17.93
N VAL A 83 -9.10 -7.56 -17.06
CA VAL A 83 -10.55 -7.71 -16.79
C VAL A 83 -11.35 -7.42 -18.06
N GLY A 84 -12.27 -8.34 -18.42
CA GLY A 84 -13.09 -8.24 -19.62
C GLY A 84 -12.45 -8.78 -20.90
N THR A 85 -11.18 -9.23 -20.87
CA THR A 85 -10.49 -9.81 -22.05
C THR A 85 -10.60 -11.33 -22.15
N GLY A 86 -11.17 -11.97 -21.13
CA GLY A 86 -11.17 -13.43 -20.98
C GLY A 86 -9.93 -13.99 -20.26
N ASP A 87 -8.93 -13.15 -20.00
CA ASP A 87 -7.72 -13.52 -19.25
C ASP A 87 -7.31 -12.42 -18.27
N VAL A 88 -7.61 -12.62 -16.99
CA VAL A 88 -7.12 -11.75 -15.92
C VAL A 88 -5.68 -12.15 -15.62
N SER A 89 -4.76 -11.43 -16.22
CA SER A 89 -3.35 -11.82 -16.33
C SER A 89 -2.48 -11.37 -15.17
N HIS A 90 -2.93 -10.38 -14.38
CA HIS A 90 -2.09 -9.78 -13.34
C HIS A 90 -2.88 -9.28 -12.14
N THR A 91 -2.22 -9.22 -10.96
CA THR A 91 -2.79 -8.68 -9.73
C THR A 91 -1.73 -8.01 -8.87
N GLY A 92 -2.16 -7.10 -8.00
CA GLY A 92 -1.36 -6.43 -6.99
C GLY A 92 -2.21 -5.88 -5.85
N LEU A 93 -1.57 -5.43 -4.78
CA LEU A 93 -2.21 -4.88 -3.58
C LEU A 93 -2.21 -3.35 -3.64
N VAL A 94 -3.38 -2.75 -3.54
CA VAL A 94 -3.56 -1.28 -3.50
C VAL A 94 -3.08 -0.74 -2.16
N THR A 95 -2.30 0.34 -2.19
CA THR A 95 -1.70 0.97 -1.02
C THR A 95 -2.45 2.22 -0.59
N GLU A 96 -2.08 2.75 0.57
CA GLU A 96 -2.57 4.02 1.11
C GLU A 96 -2.17 5.26 0.26
N ARG A 97 -1.22 5.08 -0.66
CA ARG A 97 -0.72 6.13 -1.57
C ARG A 97 -1.43 6.17 -2.92
N GLY A 98 -2.46 5.34 -3.11
CA GLY A 98 -3.08 5.17 -4.42
C GLY A 98 -2.16 4.50 -5.44
N THR A 99 -1.14 3.79 -4.97
CA THR A 99 -0.22 2.97 -5.76
C THR A 99 -0.58 1.49 -5.62
N VAL A 100 0.13 0.65 -6.36
CA VAL A 100 -0.04 -0.81 -6.31
C VAL A 100 1.32 -1.47 -6.08
N ILE A 101 1.40 -2.38 -5.10
CA ILE A 101 2.53 -3.28 -4.93
C ILE A 101 2.22 -4.57 -5.68
N HIS A 102 3.06 -4.91 -6.64
CA HIS A 102 2.90 -6.09 -7.47
C HIS A 102 4.24 -6.69 -7.89
N SER A 103 4.26 -7.98 -8.22
CA SER A 103 5.46 -8.59 -8.80
C SER A 103 5.43 -8.43 -10.31
N SER A 104 6.30 -7.59 -10.84
CA SER A 104 6.35 -7.21 -12.25
C SER A 104 7.30 -8.10 -13.04
N LYS A 105 6.75 -8.85 -14.01
CA LYS A 105 7.56 -9.67 -14.92
C LYS A 105 8.56 -8.82 -15.73
N SER A 106 8.12 -7.66 -16.22
CA SER A 106 8.96 -6.77 -17.04
C SER A 106 10.08 -6.09 -16.24
N ARG A 107 9.88 -5.87 -14.94
CA ARG A 107 10.90 -5.32 -14.04
C ARG A 107 11.72 -6.40 -13.34
N GLY A 108 11.31 -7.66 -13.48
CA GLY A 108 11.98 -8.81 -12.89
C GLY A 108 11.82 -8.98 -11.39
N CYS A 109 11.04 -8.14 -10.70
CA CYS A 109 10.90 -8.18 -9.25
C CYS A 109 9.60 -7.56 -8.74
N VAL A 110 9.39 -7.65 -7.43
CA VAL A 110 8.31 -6.94 -6.72
C VAL A 110 8.63 -5.45 -6.70
N VAL A 111 7.65 -4.63 -7.08
CA VAL A 111 7.74 -3.17 -7.18
C VAL A 111 6.48 -2.50 -6.66
N GLU A 112 6.57 -1.22 -6.30
CA GLU A 112 5.41 -0.34 -6.08
C GLU A 112 5.31 0.64 -7.26
N THR A 113 4.15 0.73 -7.91
CA THR A 113 3.92 1.57 -9.08
C THR A 113 2.58 2.31 -8.96
N GLU A 114 2.38 3.35 -9.75
CA GLU A 114 1.10 4.06 -9.82
C GLU A 114 -0.03 3.13 -10.28
N LEU A 115 -1.20 3.28 -9.65
CA LEU A 115 -2.44 2.62 -10.05
C LEU A 115 -3.13 3.47 -11.11
N THR A 116 -2.87 3.20 -12.38
CA THR A 116 -3.45 3.94 -13.51
C THR A 116 -3.90 3.00 -14.63
N GLU A 117 -4.95 3.38 -15.36
CA GLU A 117 -5.40 2.63 -16.56
C GLU A 117 -4.33 2.61 -17.65
N LYS A 118 -3.53 3.68 -17.78
CA LYS A 118 -2.39 3.75 -18.70
C LYS A 118 -1.37 2.64 -18.47
N ARG A 119 -1.25 2.13 -17.24
CA ARG A 119 -0.39 1.00 -16.90
C ARG A 119 -1.07 -0.36 -17.06
N GLY A 120 -2.33 -0.37 -17.55
CA GLY A 120 -3.10 -1.60 -17.80
C GLY A 120 -3.99 -2.05 -16.63
N TRP A 121 -4.01 -1.29 -15.50
CA TRP A 121 -4.90 -1.63 -14.40
C TRP A 121 -6.34 -1.31 -14.76
N ASN A 122 -7.23 -2.31 -14.72
CA ASN A 122 -8.61 -2.15 -15.16
C ASN A 122 -9.65 -2.95 -14.34
N GLY A 123 -9.28 -3.38 -13.14
CA GLY A 123 -10.20 -4.03 -12.21
C GLY A 123 -9.81 -3.87 -10.76
N LEU A 124 -10.79 -3.91 -9.86
CA LEU A 124 -10.63 -3.91 -8.41
C LEU A 124 -11.42 -5.04 -7.77
N GLY A 125 -10.90 -5.58 -6.67
CA GLY A 125 -11.60 -6.58 -5.86
C GLY A 125 -11.31 -6.46 -4.37
N LYS A 126 -12.30 -6.81 -3.53
CA LYS A 126 -12.13 -6.95 -2.08
C LYS A 126 -11.91 -8.41 -1.74
N HIS A 127 -10.77 -8.73 -1.19
CA HIS A 127 -10.47 -10.09 -0.77
C HIS A 127 -11.07 -10.36 0.61
N ARG A 128 -11.75 -11.52 0.79
CA ARG A 128 -12.44 -11.89 2.05
C ARG A 128 -11.56 -11.90 3.31
N MET A 129 -10.25 -12.04 3.15
CA MET A 129 -9.30 -12.10 4.27
C MET A 129 -8.59 -10.78 4.53
N ILE A 130 -8.69 -9.78 3.65
CA ILE A 130 -8.03 -8.49 3.80
C ILE A 130 -9.10 -7.43 4.06
N GLU A 131 -8.97 -6.72 5.16
CA GLU A 131 -9.82 -5.59 5.47
C GLU A 131 -9.49 -4.44 4.50
N VAL A 132 -10.52 -3.88 3.87
CA VAL A 132 -10.39 -2.67 3.06
C VAL A 132 -10.59 -1.49 3.99
N ALA A 133 -9.64 -0.56 4.02
CA ALA A 133 -9.80 0.66 4.80
C ALA A 133 -10.96 1.48 4.22
N GLU A 134 -12.06 1.60 4.97
CA GLU A 134 -13.26 2.35 4.54
C GLU A 134 -12.96 3.84 4.36
N ASN A 135 -12.09 4.36 5.20
CA ASN A 135 -11.38 5.60 5.00
C ASN A 135 -9.96 5.22 4.63
N ALA A 136 -9.62 5.30 3.32
CA ALA A 136 -8.31 5.82 3.08
C ALA A 136 -8.28 7.13 3.89
N ASP A 137 -7.46 7.21 4.93
CA ASP A 137 -6.68 8.42 5.05
C ASP A 137 -6.12 8.56 3.63
N ALA A 138 -6.74 9.43 2.83
CA ALA A 138 -6.37 9.71 1.47
C ALA A 138 -4.86 9.80 1.50
N ALA A 139 -4.18 9.11 0.60
CA ALA A 139 -2.72 9.29 0.53
C ALA A 139 -2.54 10.77 0.72
N PRO A 140 -1.86 11.21 1.78
CA PRO A 140 -1.96 12.59 2.19
C PRO A 140 -1.65 13.41 0.95
N THR A 141 -2.69 14.08 0.41
CA THR A 141 -2.57 15.01 -0.74
C THR A 141 -1.81 16.26 -0.30
N GLY A 142 -1.05 16.12 0.78
CA GLY A 142 -0.20 17.13 1.35
C GLY A 142 1.14 17.20 0.64
N THR A 143 1.76 18.37 0.70
CA THR A 143 3.11 18.58 0.21
C THR A 143 4.06 17.56 0.86
N ALA A 144 4.88 16.90 0.02
CA ALA A 144 5.93 16.03 0.51
C ALA A 144 7.12 16.87 1.02
N TYR A 145 7.68 16.44 2.13
CA TYR A 145 8.86 17.07 2.74
C TYR A 145 9.95 16.03 3.00
N VAL A 146 11.20 16.46 2.93
CA VAL A 146 12.36 15.71 3.37
C VAL A 146 12.80 16.29 4.71
N ILE A 147 13.10 15.44 5.70
CA ILE A 147 13.68 15.90 6.96
C ILE A 147 15.12 16.35 6.71
N CYS A 148 15.39 17.62 6.98
CA CYS A 148 16.69 18.26 6.80
C CYS A 148 17.26 18.60 8.20
N ALA A 149 17.52 17.57 9.00
CA ALA A 149 18.02 17.69 10.37
C ALA A 149 19.06 16.59 10.64
N GLN A 150 20.34 16.93 10.60
CA GLN A 150 21.48 15.99 10.71
C GLN A 150 21.39 15.03 11.91
N THR A 151 20.84 15.48 13.03
CA THR A 151 20.65 14.67 14.24
C THR A 151 19.28 14.00 14.31
N GLY A 152 18.47 14.10 13.22
CA GLY A 152 17.09 13.68 13.17
C GLY A 152 16.12 14.69 13.78
N LEU A 153 14.82 14.50 13.53
CA LEU A 153 13.74 15.41 13.95
C LEU A 153 12.76 14.70 14.88
N ARG A 154 12.48 15.32 16.02
CA ARG A 154 11.55 14.77 17.02
C ARG A 154 10.09 14.91 16.57
N MET A 155 9.36 13.80 16.54
CA MET A 155 7.91 13.79 16.44
C MET A 155 7.29 13.94 17.82
N ARG A 156 6.23 14.74 17.90
CA ARG A 156 5.55 15.09 19.15
C ARG A 156 4.04 14.89 19.03
N LYS A 157 3.36 14.66 20.16
CA LYS A 157 1.88 14.50 20.18
C LYS A 157 1.14 15.80 19.86
N ARG A 158 1.76 16.97 20.14
CA ARG A 158 1.17 18.30 19.89
C ARG A 158 2.16 19.19 19.14
N PRO A 159 1.69 20.19 18.36
CA PRO A 159 2.54 21.13 17.63
C PRO A 159 3.15 22.17 18.59
N ASP A 160 4.03 21.73 19.46
CA ASP A 160 4.67 22.51 20.51
C ASP A 160 6.02 21.85 20.86
N VAL A 161 7.04 22.67 21.08
CA VAL A 161 8.39 22.22 21.50
C VAL A 161 8.38 21.50 22.86
N ARG A 162 7.38 21.76 23.70
CA ARG A 162 7.13 21.08 24.98
C ARG A 162 6.17 19.89 24.83
N GLY A 163 5.67 19.63 23.60
CA GLY A 163 4.80 18.49 23.33
C GLY A 163 5.51 17.17 23.66
N GLU A 164 4.75 16.21 24.18
CA GLU A 164 5.27 14.88 24.51
C GLU A 164 5.98 14.26 23.30
N TYR A 165 7.20 13.77 23.54
CA TYR A 165 8.03 13.06 22.55
C TYR A 165 7.42 11.70 22.20
N MET A 166 7.39 11.36 20.91
CA MET A 166 6.88 10.07 20.41
C MET A 166 8.00 9.22 19.81
N GLN A 167 8.72 9.79 18.83
CA GLN A 167 9.83 9.09 18.16
C GLN A 167 10.73 10.11 17.44
N MET A 168 11.87 9.61 16.94
CA MET A 168 12.81 10.36 16.10
C MET A 168 12.62 9.99 14.64
N LEU A 169 12.52 10.97 13.76
CA LEU A 169 12.63 10.81 12.32
C LEU A 169 14.09 11.01 11.92
N PRO A 170 14.72 10.12 11.17
CA PRO A 170 16.11 10.32 10.73
C PRO A 170 16.19 11.44 9.68
N ASP A 171 17.39 12.02 9.56
CA ASP A 171 17.72 12.90 8.45
C ASP A 171 17.46 12.21 7.10
N GLY A 172 16.98 12.96 6.10
CA GLY A 172 16.59 12.42 4.80
C GLY A 172 15.26 11.63 4.77
N ALA A 173 14.58 11.44 5.91
CA ALA A 173 13.26 10.78 5.90
C ALA A 173 12.25 11.61 5.12
N VAL A 174 11.54 10.96 4.19
CA VAL A 174 10.44 11.58 3.45
C VAL A 174 9.15 11.43 4.23
N ILE A 175 8.45 12.55 4.42
CA ILE A 175 7.15 12.64 5.08
C ILE A 175 6.16 13.36 4.18
N VAL A 176 4.86 13.17 4.40
CA VAL A 176 3.79 13.91 3.73
C VAL A 176 2.98 14.67 4.77
N ALA A 177 2.73 15.93 4.52
CA ALA A 177 1.92 16.75 5.41
C ALA A 177 0.46 16.32 5.38
N LEU A 178 -0.08 15.96 6.54
CA LEU A 178 -1.51 15.73 6.76
C LEU A 178 -2.23 17.03 7.11
N GLU A 179 -1.52 17.90 7.84
CA GLU A 179 -1.99 19.18 8.32
C GLU A 179 -0.77 20.07 8.57
N THR A 180 -0.90 21.37 8.35
CA THR A 180 0.10 22.35 8.74
C THR A 180 -0.53 23.38 9.68
N ARG A 181 0.14 23.66 10.80
CA ARG A 181 -0.35 24.63 11.80
C ARG A 181 0.81 25.33 12.49
N ALA A 182 0.83 26.67 12.38
CA ALA A 182 1.80 27.52 13.09
C ALA A 182 3.27 27.02 12.94
N GLY A 183 3.69 26.67 11.70
CA GLY A 183 5.05 26.19 11.43
C GLY A 183 5.30 24.71 11.78
N TRP A 184 4.28 23.98 12.22
CA TRP A 184 4.33 22.54 12.48
C TRP A 184 3.65 21.77 11.36
N ILE A 185 4.17 20.58 11.07
CA ILE A 185 3.64 19.63 10.09
C ILE A 185 3.18 18.39 10.82
N LYS A 186 1.89 18.06 10.70
CA LYS A 186 1.36 16.77 11.14
C LYS A 186 1.64 15.73 10.07
N THR A 187 2.18 14.61 10.46
CA THR A 187 2.55 13.52 9.54
C THR A 187 2.44 12.17 10.21
N THR A 188 2.45 11.11 9.40
CA THR A 188 2.58 9.73 9.87
C THR A 188 3.95 9.18 9.46
N TYR A 189 4.68 8.61 10.42
CA TYR A 189 5.96 7.96 10.20
C TYR A 189 6.05 6.66 10.99
N LYS A 190 6.38 5.56 10.34
CA LYS A 190 6.46 4.20 10.95
C LYS A 190 5.26 3.84 11.85
N GLY A 191 4.04 4.22 11.40
CA GLY A 191 2.80 3.89 12.11
C GLY A 191 2.40 4.84 13.24
N TYR A 192 3.20 5.87 13.54
CA TYR A 192 2.87 6.91 14.52
C TYR A 192 2.46 8.19 13.80
N THR A 193 1.33 8.77 14.21
CA THR A 193 0.87 10.07 13.72
C THR A 193 1.14 11.14 14.76
N GLY A 194 1.87 12.17 14.35
CA GLY A 194 2.27 13.26 15.26
C GLY A 194 2.74 14.49 14.51
N TRP A 195 3.33 15.42 15.22
CA TRP A 195 3.77 16.71 14.74
C TRP A 195 5.29 16.82 14.72
N VAL A 196 5.83 17.37 13.64
CA VAL A 196 7.25 17.72 13.50
C VAL A 196 7.37 19.20 13.19
N SER A 197 8.48 19.85 13.60
CA SER A 197 8.72 21.25 13.25
C SER A 197 9.01 21.38 11.75
N GLY A 198 8.22 22.21 11.06
CA GLY A 198 8.39 22.49 9.62
C GLY A 198 9.70 23.24 9.31
N GLU A 199 10.33 23.88 10.29
CA GLU A 199 11.62 24.56 10.17
C GLU A 199 12.75 23.61 9.71
N TYR A 200 12.63 22.32 10.04
CA TYR A 200 13.60 21.27 9.68
C TYR A 200 13.08 20.36 8.56
N CYS A 201 12.14 20.85 7.76
CA CYS A 201 11.53 20.11 6.67
C CYS A 201 11.70 20.89 5.37
N CYS A 202 12.43 20.33 4.40
CA CYS A 202 12.58 20.85 3.06
C CYS A 202 11.49 20.29 2.15
N LYS A 203 10.85 21.11 1.31
CA LYS A 203 9.89 20.58 0.33
C LYS A 203 10.58 19.66 -0.65
N ALA A 204 10.00 18.48 -0.89
CA ALA A 204 10.54 17.55 -1.85
C ALA A 204 10.33 18.10 -3.28
N GLY A 205 11.44 18.27 -4.05
CA GLY A 205 11.39 18.69 -5.46
C GLY A 205 11.56 20.20 -5.70
N GLU A 206 11.89 20.99 -4.70
CA GLU A 206 12.39 22.35 -4.87
C GLU A 206 13.92 22.33 -4.64
N ASP A 207 14.71 22.06 -5.70
CA ASP A 207 16.13 22.40 -5.84
C ASP A 207 16.29 23.62 -6.72
#